data_032d909c8f896070b98b7398237bdabd
#
_entry.id   032d909c8f896070b98b7398237bdabd
#
_cell.length_a   1.000
_cell.length_b   1.000
_cell.length_c   1.000
_cell.angle_alpha   90.00
_cell.angle_beta   90.00
_cell.angle_gamma   90.00
#
_symmetry.space_group_name_H-M   'P 1'
#
loop_
_entity.id
_entity.type
_entity.pdbx_description
1 polymer ?
#
loop_
_entity_poly.entity_id
_entity_poly.type
_entity_poly.pdbx_seq_one_letter_code
_entity_poly.pdbx_strand_id
1 'polypeptide(L)'
;MEVVIITGLSGAGKTKAADWFEDKGYYCIDNMPPALIKNFIDLSLAGARNVKKAAFVIDVRGGRFFGDLKSSIAALETDRNVDFKILFIEASDEVLIRRYNETRRTHPLSTAAITKEVIEEERRQLSELRAYANYIIDTSTLKVAEMNSELDRLFTKGGKDSTFVLNIMSFGYKHGIPIETDWSLDVRFIPNPYYVPSLKKLTGNNKKVSQYVLKHDITKEFINRTAELIEKLIPCYIKEGKYSLTVAVGCTGGHHRSVAVANELYRIFSGQGRTVTLEHRDL
;
A
#
# COMPACT_ATOMS: atom_id res chain seq x y z
N MET A 1 16.48 -3.49 18.82
CA MET A 1 17.03 -2.65 17.73
C MET A 1 15.93 -2.45 16.69
N GLU A 2 15.71 -1.22 16.25
CA GLU A 2 14.75 -0.95 15.17
C GLU A 2 15.46 -1.06 13.81
N VAL A 3 14.93 -1.87 12.89
CA VAL A 3 15.54 -2.17 11.59
C VAL A 3 14.53 -1.98 10.48
N VAL A 4 14.86 -1.16 9.49
CA VAL A 4 14.01 -0.94 8.31
C VAL A 4 14.77 -1.34 7.05
N ILE A 5 14.18 -2.19 6.22
CA ILE A 5 14.63 -2.43 4.86
C ILE A 5 13.83 -1.52 3.93
N ILE A 6 14.52 -0.68 3.19
CA ILE A 6 13.95 0.20 2.16
C ILE A 6 14.22 -0.43 0.81
N THR A 7 13.19 -0.85 0.11
CA THR A 7 13.30 -1.45 -1.23
C THR A 7 12.21 -0.92 -2.15
N GLY A 8 12.14 -1.41 -3.38
CA GLY A 8 11.12 -0.98 -4.33
C GLY A 8 11.73 -0.59 -5.68
N LEU A 9 10.87 -0.09 -6.57
CA LEU A 9 11.22 0.17 -7.96
C LEU A 9 12.35 1.20 -8.10
N SER A 10 13.18 0.99 -9.09
CA SER A 10 14.25 1.92 -9.46
C SER A 10 13.63 3.26 -9.92
N GLY A 11 14.12 4.37 -9.37
CA GLY A 11 13.54 5.70 -9.63
C GLY A 11 12.30 6.06 -8.79
N ALA A 12 11.79 5.16 -7.95
CA ALA A 12 10.61 5.41 -7.14
C ALA A 12 10.86 6.36 -5.94
N GLY A 13 12.11 6.62 -5.55
CA GLY A 13 12.42 7.56 -4.46
C GLY A 13 13.07 6.95 -3.22
N LYS A 14 13.64 5.76 -3.29
CA LYS A 14 14.33 5.08 -2.18
C LYS A 14 15.38 5.96 -1.47
N THR A 15 16.18 6.70 -2.25
CA THR A 15 17.19 7.63 -1.70
C THR A 15 16.55 8.74 -0.86
N LYS A 16 15.39 9.28 -1.29
CA LYS A 16 14.68 10.30 -0.53
C LYS A 16 14.08 9.76 0.77
N ALA A 17 13.66 8.50 0.78
CA ALA A 17 13.28 7.84 2.02
C ALA A 17 14.49 7.64 2.94
N ALA A 18 15.65 7.22 2.41
CA ALA A 18 16.87 7.06 3.19
C ALA A 18 17.31 8.39 3.83
N ASP A 19 17.29 9.50 3.07
CA ASP A 19 17.57 10.85 3.60
C ASP A 19 16.68 11.15 4.82
N TRP A 20 15.37 10.85 4.73
CA TRP A 20 14.43 11.04 5.84
C TRP A 20 14.77 10.16 7.06
N PHE A 21 15.10 8.88 6.85
CA PHE A 21 15.49 7.99 7.95
C PHE A 21 16.77 8.48 8.63
N GLU A 22 17.73 8.99 7.88
CA GLU A 22 18.97 9.57 8.39
C GLU A 22 18.69 10.78 9.30
N ASP A 23 17.81 11.69 8.86
CA ASP A 23 17.32 12.83 9.63
C ASP A 23 16.60 12.41 10.94
N LYS A 24 16.02 11.21 11.00
CA LYS A 24 15.37 10.63 12.20
C LYS A 24 16.32 9.80 13.06
N GLY A 25 17.62 9.87 12.77
CA GLY A 25 18.66 9.23 13.56
C GLY A 25 18.86 7.73 13.33
N TYR A 26 18.40 7.23 12.17
CA TYR A 26 18.75 5.88 11.73
C TYR A 26 20.17 5.88 11.15
N TYR A 27 20.88 4.80 11.39
CA TYR A 27 22.12 4.51 10.68
C TYR A 27 21.77 3.95 9.31
N CYS A 28 21.87 4.77 8.26
CA CYS A 28 21.47 4.39 6.91
C CYS A 28 22.64 3.77 6.15
N ILE A 29 22.40 2.64 5.49
CA ILE A 29 23.38 1.97 4.64
C ILE A 29 22.73 1.71 3.28
N ASP A 30 23.28 2.32 2.25
CA ASP A 30 22.82 2.12 0.88
C ASP A 30 23.54 0.95 0.22
N ASN A 31 22.80 0.21 -0.62
CA ASN A 31 23.30 -0.91 -1.41
C ASN A 31 23.98 -2.02 -0.58
N MET A 32 23.47 -2.29 0.61
CA MET A 32 23.98 -3.37 1.48
C MET A 32 23.66 -4.75 0.87
N PRO A 33 24.67 -5.63 0.73
CA PRO A 33 24.41 -7.02 0.38
C PRO A 33 23.52 -7.69 1.45
N PRO A 34 22.39 -8.32 1.08
CA PRO A 34 21.45 -8.88 2.06
C PRO A 34 22.11 -9.87 3.04
N ALA A 35 23.04 -10.69 2.57
CA ALA A 35 23.77 -11.65 3.40
C ALA A 35 24.57 -11.01 4.56
N LEU A 36 24.89 -9.72 4.50
CA LEU A 36 25.66 -9.00 5.54
C LEU A 36 24.75 -8.30 6.56
N ILE A 37 23.45 -8.19 6.34
CA ILE A 37 22.51 -7.48 7.22
C ILE A 37 22.55 -8.10 8.62
N LYS A 38 22.44 -9.43 8.72
CA LYS A 38 22.46 -10.12 10.00
C LYS A 38 23.77 -9.87 10.74
N ASN A 39 24.90 -9.94 10.09
CA ASN A 39 26.21 -9.69 10.70
C ASN A 39 26.32 -8.27 11.24
N PHE A 40 25.80 -7.28 10.50
CA PHE A 40 25.77 -5.89 10.99
C PHE A 40 24.92 -5.75 12.24
N ILE A 41 23.75 -6.39 12.28
CA ILE A 41 22.83 -6.36 13.41
C ILE A 41 23.48 -7.03 14.64
N ASP A 42 24.04 -8.23 14.46
CA ASP A 42 24.71 -8.95 15.53
C ASP A 42 25.88 -8.15 16.15
N LEU A 43 26.69 -7.49 15.33
CA LEU A 43 27.77 -6.60 15.78
C LEU A 43 27.23 -5.36 16.50
N SER A 44 26.11 -4.83 16.04
CA SER A 44 25.46 -3.66 16.67
C SER A 44 24.87 -4.01 18.03
N LEU A 45 24.27 -5.18 18.18
CA LEU A 45 23.71 -5.70 19.43
C LEU A 45 24.81 -6.10 20.43
N ALA A 46 25.96 -6.61 19.94
CA ALA A 46 27.12 -6.96 20.78
C ALA A 46 27.85 -5.74 21.40
N GLY A 47 27.40 -4.51 21.15
CA GLY A 47 27.90 -3.30 21.81
C GLY A 47 29.11 -2.65 21.15
N ALA A 48 29.57 -3.11 20.00
CA ALA A 48 30.69 -2.50 19.27
C ALA A 48 30.39 -1.05 18.80
N ARG A 49 29.11 -0.76 18.53
CA ARG A 49 28.53 0.59 18.32
C ARG A 49 27.09 0.55 18.83
N ASN A 50 26.69 1.53 19.64
CA ASN A 50 25.32 1.59 20.18
C ASN A 50 24.30 2.04 19.11
N VAL A 51 24.18 1.27 18.02
CA VAL A 51 23.22 1.53 16.94
C VAL A 51 21.86 0.97 17.37
N LYS A 52 20.95 1.86 17.73
CA LYS A 52 19.58 1.48 18.14
C LYS A 52 18.62 1.38 16.95
N LYS A 53 18.91 2.11 15.87
CA LYS A 53 18.06 2.22 14.67
C LYS A 53 18.94 2.11 13.43
N ALA A 54 18.57 1.23 12.48
CA ALA A 54 19.26 1.11 11.20
C ALA A 54 18.25 1.03 10.03
N ALA A 55 18.62 1.62 8.90
CA ALA A 55 17.88 1.51 7.66
C ALA A 55 18.80 1.01 6.54
N PHE A 56 18.40 -0.04 5.86
CA PHE A 56 19.14 -0.64 4.77
C PHE A 56 18.42 -0.40 3.45
N VAL A 57 19.02 0.36 2.55
CA VAL A 57 18.51 0.48 1.19
C VAL A 57 19.02 -0.70 0.38
N ILE A 58 18.09 -1.51 -0.11
CA ILE A 58 18.40 -2.70 -0.89
C ILE A 58 17.85 -2.52 -2.29
N ASP A 59 18.77 -2.48 -3.25
CA ASP A 59 18.44 -2.45 -4.66
C ASP A 59 18.63 -3.88 -5.22
N VAL A 60 17.53 -4.53 -5.58
CA VAL A 60 17.55 -5.93 -6.02
C VAL A 60 17.94 -5.97 -7.50
N ARG A 61 19.23 -5.87 -7.77
CA ARG A 61 19.81 -5.99 -9.11
C ARG A 61 20.29 -7.44 -9.36
N GLY A 62 19.38 -8.30 -9.81
CA GLY A 62 19.70 -9.65 -10.26
C GLY A 62 19.37 -10.78 -9.29
N GLY A 63 18.90 -11.89 -9.85
CA GLY A 63 18.24 -13.01 -9.15
C GLY A 63 19.02 -13.75 -8.06
N ARG A 64 20.33 -13.61 -7.94
CA ARG A 64 21.12 -14.23 -6.85
C ARG A 64 20.91 -13.56 -5.50
N PHE A 65 20.75 -12.24 -5.46
CA PHE A 65 20.53 -11.50 -4.22
C PHE A 65 19.13 -11.70 -3.62
N PHE A 66 18.18 -12.20 -4.40
CA PHE A 66 16.81 -12.41 -3.92
C PHE A 66 16.69 -13.56 -2.90
N GLY A 67 17.38 -14.67 -3.16
CA GLY A 67 17.45 -15.82 -2.23
C GLY A 67 18.10 -15.43 -0.89
N ASP A 68 19.18 -14.65 -0.95
CA ASP A 68 19.88 -14.17 0.23
C ASP A 68 19.02 -13.20 1.04
N LEU A 69 18.22 -12.36 0.37
CA LEU A 69 17.31 -11.43 1.04
C LEU A 69 16.17 -12.16 1.76
N LYS A 70 15.56 -13.17 1.14
CA LYS A 70 14.54 -14.01 1.81
C LYS A 70 15.09 -14.68 3.06
N SER A 71 16.28 -15.25 2.98
CA SER A 71 16.94 -15.90 4.11
C SER A 71 17.22 -14.89 5.23
N SER A 72 17.65 -13.69 4.87
CA SER A 72 17.91 -12.61 5.82
C SER A 72 16.62 -12.11 6.48
N ILE A 73 15.54 -11.93 5.72
CA ILE A 73 14.22 -11.54 6.25
C ILE A 73 13.73 -12.59 7.25
N ALA A 74 13.73 -13.87 6.89
CA ALA A 74 13.29 -14.95 7.78
C ALA A 74 14.09 -14.99 9.09
N ALA A 75 15.41 -14.74 9.02
CA ALA A 75 16.26 -14.68 10.20
C ALA A 75 15.92 -13.47 11.09
N LEU A 76 15.58 -12.32 10.50
CA LEU A 76 15.21 -11.10 11.23
C LEU A 76 13.83 -11.18 11.87
N GLU A 77 12.87 -11.81 11.22
CA GLU A 77 11.51 -12.04 11.75
C GLU A 77 11.51 -12.91 13.01
N THR A 78 12.48 -13.81 13.13
CA THR A 78 12.61 -14.68 14.30
C THR A 78 13.41 -14.09 15.45
N ASP A 79 14.13 -12.99 15.24
CA ASP A 79 14.96 -12.36 16.26
C ASP A 79 14.15 -11.41 17.16
N ARG A 80 13.89 -11.83 18.39
CA ARG A 80 13.11 -11.05 19.38
C ARG A 80 13.76 -9.71 19.80
N ASN A 81 15.03 -9.50 19.50
CA ASN A 81 15.76 -8.27 19.82
C ASN A 81 15.66 -7.21 18.72
N VAL A 82 15.03 -7.57 17.59
CA VAL A 82 14.93 -6.73 16.40
C VAL A 82 13.45 -6.43 16.11
N ASP A 83 13.09 -5.14 16.10
CA ASP A 83 11.82 -4.68 15.53
C ASP A 83 12.06 -4.40 14.04
N PHE A 84 11.66 -5.34 13.19
CA PHE A 84 11.96 -5.36 11.79
C PHE A 84 10.77 -4.92 10.93
N LYS A 85 11.03 -4.06 9.94
CA LYS A 85 10.04 -3.57 8.98
C LYS A 85 10.60 -3.52 7.57
N ILE A 86 9.75 -3.77 6.58
CA ILE A 86 10.05 -3.56 5.16
C ILE A 86 9.20 -2.42 4.64
N LEU A 87 9.86 -1.40 4.08
CA LEU A 87 9.25 -0.31 3.34
C LEU A 87 9.48 -0.53 1.85
N PHE A 88 8.40 -0.69 1.10
CA PHE A 88 8.42 -0.80 -0.35
C PHE A 88 8.00 0.52 -0.99
N ILE A 89 8.83 1.06 -1.89
CA ILE A 89 8.55 2.33 -2.57
C ILE A 89 8.31 2.06 -4.05
N GLU A 90 7.17 2.51 -4.54
CA GLU A 90 6.78 2.35 -5.94
C GLU A 90 6.30 3.66 -6.57
N ALA A 91 6.13 3.66 -7.88
CA ALA A 91 5.47 4.73 -8.63
C ALA A 91 4.91 4.15 -9.94
N SER A 92 4.02 4.90 -10.61
CA SER A 92 3.48 4.50 -11.91
C SER A 92 4.57 4.49 -13.00
N ASP A 93 4.34 3.70 -14.03
CA ASP A 93 5.31 3.52 -15.13
C ASP A 93 5.63 4.85 -15.81
N GLU A 94 4.60 5.69 -16.03
CA GLU A 94 4.76 7.01 -16.66
C GLU A 94 5.65 7.92 -15.81
N VAL A 95 5.49 7.87 -14.49
CA VAL A 95 6.28 8.66 -13.54
C VAL A 95 7.73 8.16 -13.51
N LEU A 96 7.93 6.86 -13.50
CA LEU A 96 9.27 6.26 -13.52
C LEU A 96 10.00 6.62 -14.82
N ILE A 97 9.37 6.44 -15.98
CA ILE A 97 9.95 6.80 -17.28
C ILE A 97 10.31 8.30 -17.31
N ARG A 98 9.42 9.17 -16.83
CA ARG A 98 9.69 10.61 -16.76
C ARG A 98 10.91 10.93 -15.89
N ARG A 99 10.97 10.37 -14.66
CA ARG A 99 12.09 10.59 -13.73
C ARG A 99 13.42 10.11 -14.28
N TYR A 100 13.44 9.00 -15.00
CA TYR A 100 14.65 8.50 -15.65
C TYR A 100 15.11 9.43 -16.78
N ASN A 101 14.20 9.91 -17.62
CA ASN A 101 14.51 10.86 -18.68
C ASN A 101 15.07 12.18 -18.12
N GLU A 102 14.54 12.67 -16.99
CA GLU A 102 15.03 13.88 -16.31
C GLU A 102 16.44 13.69 -15.71
N THR A 103 16.72 12.52 -15.15
CA THR A 103 18.00 12.26 -14.43
C THR A 103 19.12 11.76 -15.34
N ARG A 104 18.85 11.43 -16.60
CA ARG A 104 19.81 10.83 -17.57
C ARG A 104 20.55 9.60 -17.02
N ARG A 105 19.94 8.86 -16.10
CA ARG A 105 20.48 7.61 -15.55
C ARG A 105 20.04 6.43 -16.40
N THR A 106 20.89 5.41 -16.51
CA THR A 106 20.51 4.13 -17.11
C THR A 106 19.78 3.27 -16.10
N HIS A 107 18.76 2.53 -16.55
CA HIS A 107 18.05 1.60 -15.68
C HIS A 107 18.94 0.41 -15.33
N PRO A 108 18.89 -0.12 -14.09
CA PRO A 108 19.72 -1.26 -13.67
C PRO A 108 19.58 -2.52 -14.53
N LEU A 109 18.40 -2.76 -15.10
CA LEU A 109 18.11 -3.91 -15.95
C LEU A 109 18.29 -3.63 -17.46
N SER A 110 18.69 -2.42 -17.84
CA SER A 110 18.84 -2.06 -19.27
C SER A 110 20.03 -1.15 -19.49
N THR A 111 20.80 -1.42 -20.54
CA THR A 111 21.84 -0.50 -21.04
C THR A 111 21.31 0.51 -22.07
N ALA A 112 20.03 0.36 -22.46
CA ALA A 112 19.31 1.25 -23.38
C ALA A 112 18.33 2.17 -22.63
N ALA A 113 17.54 2.93 -23.38
CA ALA A 113 16.47 3.75 -22.80
C ALA A 113 15.49 2.88 -21.99
N ILE A 114 14.95 3.45 -20.91
CA ILE A 114 13.94 2.78 -20.12
C ILE A 114 12.65 2.63 -20.92
N THR A 115 12.09 1.43 -20.96
CA THR A 115 10.83 1.13 -21.60
C THR A 115 9.85 0.58 -20.57
N LYS A 116 8.59 0.52 -20.92
CA LYS A 116 7.54 -0.04 -20.07
C LYS A 116 7.83 -1.51 -19.74
N GLU A 117 8.31 -2.26 -20.71
CA GLU A 117 8.66 -3.69 -20.55
C GLU A 117 9.75 -3.91 -19.51
N VAL A 118 10.74 -3.00 -19.43
CA VAL A 118 11.81 -3.05 -18.42
C VAL A 118 11.26 -2.83 -17.02
N ILE A 119 10.31 -1.89 -16.86
CA ILE A 119 9.65 -1.61 -15.58
C ILE A 119 8.75 -2.79 -15.17
N GLU A 120 7.98 -3.35 -16.11
CA GLU A 120 7.13 -4.52 -15.87
C GLU A 120 7.98 -5.73 -15.42
N GLU A 121 9.12 -5.94 -16.03
CA GLU A 121 10.06 -6.99 -15.61
C GLU A 121 10.60 -6.74 -14.19
N GLU A 122 10.97 -5.50 -13.85
CA GLU A 122 11.39 -5.14 -12.49
C GLU A 122 10.26 -5.38 -11.48
N ARG A 123 9.01 -4.97 -11.80
CA ARG A 123 7.84 -5.24 -10.96
C ARG A 123 7.63 -6.73 -10.73
N ARG A 124 7.77 -7.54 -11.76
CA ARG A 124 7.64 -9.00 -11.68
C ARG A 124 8.69 -9.58 -10.74
N GLN A 125 9.94 -9.15 -10.86
CA GLN A 125 11.03 -9.60 -10.00
C GLN A 125 10.83 -9.17 -8.54
N LEU A 126 10.25 -7.99 -8.29
CA LEU A 126 10.03 -7.45 -6.95
C LEU A 126 8.67 -7.83 -6.35
N SER A 127 7.81 -8.55 -7.07
CA SER A 127 6.44 -8.86 -6.65
C SER A 127 6.36 -9.59 -5.30
N GLU A 128 7.26 -10.54 -5.06
CA GLU A 128 7.31 -11.25 -3.80
C GLU A 128 7.75 -10.34 -2.64
N LEU A 129 8.76 -9.48 -2.84
CA LEU A 129 9.18 -8.50 -1.81
C LEU A 129 8.09 -7.49 -1.50
N ARG A 130 7.35 -7.07 -2.53
CA ARG A 130 6.20 -6.20 -2.35
C ARG A 130 5.14 -6.87 -1.47
N ALA A 131 4.91 -8.17 -1.63
CA ALA A 131 3.97 -8.92 -0.81
C ALA A 131 4.42 -9.08 0.65
N TYR A 132 5.73 -9.10 0.92
CA TYR A 132 6.29 -9.11 2.28
C TYR A 132 6.40 -7.73 2.93
N ALA A 133 6.16 -6.65 2.18
CA ALA A 133 6.32 -5.29 2.71
C ALA A 133 5.31 -4.98 3.82
N ASN A 134 5.80 -4.43 4.93
CA ASN A 134 4.95 -3.92 6.01
C ASN A 134 4.31 -2.58 5.62
N TYR A 135 5.01 -1.78 4.80
CA TYR A 135 4.56 -0.49 4.31
C TYR A 135 4.85 -0.36 2.82
N ILE A 136 3.89 0.15 2.06
CA ILE A 136 4.07 0.51 0.65
C ILE A 136 3.74 1.99 0.50
N ILE A 137 4.64 2.73 -0.15
CA ILE A 137 4.41 4.13 -0.51
C ILE A 137 4.44 4.25 -2.03
N ASP A 138 3.30 4.62 -2.61
CA ASP A 138 3.21 5.03 -4.00
C ASP A 138 3.56 6.53 -4.10
N THR A 139 4.67 6.82 -4.77
CA THR A 139 5.18 8.18 -4.94
C THR A 139 4.76 8.81 -6.27
N SER A 140 3.80 8.23 -7.00
CA SER A 140 3.39 8.69 -8.33
C SER A 140 2.96 10.15 -8.34
N THR A 141 2.22 10.57 -7.33
CA THR A 141 1.67 11.93 -7.19
C THR A 141 2.31 12.73 -6.07
N LEU A 142 3.15 12.10 -5.23
CA LEU A 142 3.70 12.72 -4.04
C LEU A 142 4.89 13.63 -4.36
N LYS A 143 4.88 14.82 -3.78
CA LYS A 143 6.08 15.65 -3.61
C LYS A 143 6.92 15.10 -2.45
N VAL A 144 8.20 15.49 -2.39
CA VAL A 144 9.12 15.05 -1.32
C VAL A 144 8.56 15.36 0.07
N ALA A 145 7.96 16.53 0.27
CA ALA A 145 7.37 16.91 1.56
C ALA A 145 6.17 16.03 1.96
N GLU A 146 5.36 15.63 0.99
CA GLU A 146 4.22 14.74 1.22
C GLU A 146 4.69 13.31 1.54
N MET A 147 5.71 12.83 0.84
CA MET A 147 6.36 11.55 1.14
C MET A 147 6.97 11.56 2.56
N ASN A 148 7.64 12.64 2.96
CA ASN A 148 8.17 12.79 4.32
C ASN A 148 7.05 12.76 5.37
N SER A 149 5.90 13.39 5.09
CA SER A 149 4.72 13.35 5.97
C SER A 149 4.15 11.94 6.11
N GLU A 150 4.15 11.15 5.03
CA GLU A 150 3.75 9.74 5.08
C GLU A 150 4.74 8.90 5.92
N LEU A 151 6.05 9.12 5.75
CA LEU A 151 7.07 8.47 6.56
C LEU A 151 6.97 8.87 8.04
N ASP A 152 6.69 10.15 8.34
CA ASP A 152 6.41 10.60 9.71
C ASP A 152 5.22 9.87 10.32
N ARG A 153 4.15 9.70 9.54
CA ARG A 153 2.94 8.98 9.97
C ARG A 153 3.25 7.51 10.28
N LEU A 154 4.06 6.86 9.44
CA LEU A 154 4.37 5.43 9.54
C LEU A 154 5.39 5.11 10.65
N PHE A 155 6.38 5.99 10.88
CA PHE A 155 7.55 5.65 11.69
C PHE A 155 7.77 6.52 12.94
N THR A 156 7.16 7.72 13.06
CA THR A 156 7.42 8.60 14.20
C THR A 156 6.34 8.65 15.27
N LYS A 157 5.12 8.29 14.95
CA LYS A 157 4.04 8.24 15.95
C LYS A 157 3.91 6.81 16.46
N GLY A 158 4.49 6.56 17.63
CA GLY A 158 4.38 5.30 18.34
C GLY A 158 2.95 4.95 18.75
N GLY A 159 2.19 4.42 17.81
CA GLY A 159 0.86 3.91 18.04
C GLY A 159 0.64 2.72 17.12
N LYS A 160 0.64 1.52 17.69
CA LYS A 160 0.36 0.26 16.97
C LYS A 160 -0.97 0.24 16.22
N ASP A 161 -1.88 1.19 16.52
CA ASP A 161 -3.24 1.21 15.97
C ASP A 161 -3.51 2.34 14.95
N SER A 162 -2.58 3.32 14.78
CA SER A 162 -2.84 4.48 13.92
C SER A 162 -2.34 4.36 12.48
N THR A 163 -1.69 3.26 12.12
CA THR A 163 -1.06 3.07 10.81
C THR A 163 -1.85 2.21 9.84
N PHE A 164 -2.89 1.52 10.29
CA PHE A 164 -3.71 0.69 9.39
C PHE A 164 -4.62 1.57 8.52
N VAL A 165 -4.49 1.40 7.20
CA VAL A 165 -5.26 2.15 6.21
C VAL A 165 -6.37 1.27 5.66
N LEU A 166 -7.62 1.72 5.77
CA LEU A 166 -8.74 1.07 5.10
C LEU A 166 -9.05 1.80 3.79
N ASN A 167 -8.77 1.15 2.68
CA ASN A 167 -9.07 1.69 1.36
C ASN A 167 -10.44 1.16 0.91
N ILE A 168 -11.39 2.06 0.70
CA ILE A 168 -12.70 1.72 0.16
C ILE A 168 -12.76 2.19 -1.28
N MET A 169 -13.11 1.27 -2.18
CA MET A 169 -13.17 1.56 -3.60
C MET A 169 -14.51 1.14 -4.18
N SER A 170 -15.07 1.90 -5.11
CA SER A 170 -16.19 1.43 -5.93
C SER A 170 -15.75 1.14 -7.36
N PHE A 171 -16.31 0.06 -7.95
CA PHE A 171 -15.99 -0.35 -9.31
C PHE A 171 -17.17 -0.96 -10.05
N GLY A 172 -17.03 -1.10 -11.36
CA GLY A 172 -17.96 -1.80 -12.24
C GLY A 172 -17.37 -3.11 -12.76
N TYR A 173 -18.07 -4.23 -12.52
CA TYR A 173 -17.64 -5.54 -13.02
C TYR A 173 -17.39 -5.59 -14.54
N LYS A 174 -18.08 -4.74 -15.31
CA LYS A 174 -17.84 -4.64 -16.77
C LYS A 174 -16.42 -4.18 -17.13
N HIS A 175 -15.71 -3.56 -16.19
CA HIS A 175 -14.32 -3.08 -16.35
C HIS A 175 -13.29 -3.95 -15.63
N GLY A 176 -13.70 -5.11 -15.10
CA GLY A 176 -12.87 -5.99 -14.30
C GLY A 176 -12.77 -5.59 -12.83
N ILE A 177 -12.32 -6.53 -12.00
CA ILE A 177 -12.03 -6.29 -10.57
C ILE A 177 -10.70 -5.55 -10.50
N PRO A 178 -10.55 -4.51 -9.65
CA PRO A 178 -9.28 -3.83 -9.43
C PRO A 178 -8.21 -4.81 -8.91
N ILE A 179 -6.98 -4.70 -9.40
CA ILE A 179 -5.90 -5.65 -9.07
C ILE A 179 -5.50 -5.56 -7.60
N GLU A 180 -5.57 -4.37 -7.03
CA GLU A 180 -5.24 -4.06 -5.62
C GLU A 180 -6.30 -4.52 -4.61
N THR A 181 -7.35 -5.20 -5.06
CA THR A 181 -8.49 -5.61 -4.22
C THR A 181 -8.13 -6.77 -3.30
N ASP A 182 -8.27 -6.58 -1.99
CA ASP A 182 -8.23 -7.67 -1.01
C ASP A 182 -9.61 -8.34 -0.87
N TRP A 183 -10.67 -7.52 -0.79
CA TRP A 183 -12.06 -7.97 -0.68
C TRP A 183 -12.91 -7.38 -1.82
N SER A 184 -13.56 -8.23 -2.58
CA SER A 184 -14.53 -7.82 -3.60
C SER A 184 -15.95 -8.11 -3.12
N LEU A 185 -16.74 -7.05 -2.94
CA LEU A 185 -18.12 -7.10 -2.47
C LEU A 185 -19.07 -6.86 -3.64
N ASP A 186 -19.86 -7.87 -3.99
CA ASP A 186 -20.86 -7.76 -5.07
C ASP A 186 -22.18 -7.19 -4.53
N VAL A 187 -22.57 -6.02 -4.99
CA VAL A 187 -23.83 -5.35 -4.60
C VAL A 187 -24.88 -5.35 -5.72
N ARG A 188 -24.78 -6.28 -6.69
CA ARG A 188 -25.74 -6.37 -7.80
C ARG A 188 -27.10 -6.90 -7.39
N PHE A 189 -27.24 -7.52 -6.23
CA PHE A 189 -28.50 -7.94 -5.63
C PHE A 189 -29.41 -6.77 -5.25
N ILE A 190 -28.85 -5.55 -5.06
CA ILE A 190 -29.62 -4.35 -4.74
C ILE A 190 -30.41 -3.90 -5.99
N PRO A 191 -31.68 -3.46 -5.85
CA PRO A 191 -32.45 -2.92 -6.97
C PRO A 191 -31.71 -1.83 -7.73
N ASN A 192 -31.72 -1.91 -9.07
CA ASN A 192 -30.87 -1.08 -9.90
C ASN A 192 -31.50 0.29 -10.19
N PRO A 193 -30.93 1.40 -9.73
CA PRO A 193 -31.42 2.76 -10.00
C PRO A 193 -31.51 3.10 -11.49
N TYR A 194 -30.75 2.41 -12.33
CA TYR A 194 -30.76 2.62 -13.79
C TYR A 194 -32.17 2.45 -14.43
N TYR A 195 -33.02 1.60 -13.84
CA TYR A 195 -34.37 1.39 -14.33
C TYR A 195 -35.39 2.45 -13.86
N VAL A 196 -34.95 3.39 -13.00
CA VAL A 196 -35.77 4.52 -12.58
C VAL A 196 -35.41 5.74 -13.44
N PRO A 197 -36.29 6.25 -14.31
CA PRO A 197 -35.96 7.30 -15.28
C PRO A 197 -35.33 8.54 -14.67
N SER A 198 -35.80 8.97 -13.48
CA SER A 198 -35.29 10.15 -12.76
C SER A 198 -33.92 9.93 -12.11
N LEU A 199 -33.45 8.67 -11.98
CA LEU A 199 -32.16 8.33 -11.34
C LEU A 199 -31.11 7.89 -12.35
N LYS A 200 -31.51 7.47 -13.54
CA LYS A 200 -30.67 6.84 -14.58
C LYS A 200 -29.41 7.64 -14.92
N LYS A 201 -29.52 8.97 -14.99
CA LYS A 201 -28.42 9.89 -15.37
C LYS A 201 -27.62 10.39 -14.18
N LEU A 202 -28.01 10.05 -12.96
CA LEU A 202 -27.36 10.47 -11.73
C LEU A 202 -26.37 9.40 -11.27
N THR A 203 -25.48 9.73 -10.36
CA THR A 203 -24.52 8.78 -9.77
C THR A 203 -24.85 8.49 -8.30
N GLY A 204 -24.19 7.50 -7.69
CA GLY A 204 -24.35 7.15 -6.29
C GLY A 204 -23.97 8.28 -5.32
N ASN A 205 -23.22 9.29 -5.77
CA ASN A 205 -22.94 10.51 -5.01
C ASN A 205 -24.15 11.43 -4.89
N ASN A 206 -25.14 11.26 -5.75
CA ASN A 206 -26.38 12.06 -5.69
C ASN A 206 -27.29 11.51 -4.59
N LYS A 207 -27.78 12.43 -3.72
CA LYS A 207 -28.64 12.09 -2.57
C LYS A 207 -29.87 11.25 -2.93
N LYS A 208 -30.50 11.51 -4.09
CA LYS A 208 -31.68 10.71 -4.55
C LYS A 208 -31.31 9.26 -4.85
N VAL A 209 -30.16 9.03 -5.48
CA VAL A 209 -29.66 7.69 -5.81
C VAL A 209 -29.23 6.99 -4.53
N SER A 210 -28.45 7.66 -3.67
CA SER A 210 -28.01 7.10 -2.39
C SER A 210 -29.21 6.69 -1.54
N GLN A 211 -30.20 7.55 -1.38
CA GLN A 211 -31.44 7.23 -0.64
C GLN A 211 -32.19 6.04 -1.26
N TYR A 212 -32.27 5.95 -2.58
CA TYR A 212 -32.91 4.83 -3.25
C TYR A 212 -32.18 3.51 -2.96
N VAL A 213 -30.85 3.51 -3.00
CA VAL A 213 -30.02 2.31 -2.75
C VAL A 213 -30.09 1.90 -1.28
N LEU A 214 -29.94 2.86 -0.38
CA LEU A 214 -29.80 2.61 1.06
C LEU A 214 -31.15 2.40 1.79
N LYS A 215 -32.30 2.67 1.15
CA LYS A 215 -33.62 2.46 1.79
C LYS A 215 -33.95 0.98 2.00
N HIS A 216 -33.38 0.09 1.20
CA HIS A 216 -33.69 -1.34 1.27
C HIS A 216 -33.05 -1.99 2.50
N ASP A 217 -33.84 -2.77 3.26
CA ASP A 217 -33.39 -3.37 4.50
C ASP A 217 -32.24 -4.35 4.25
N ILE A 218 -32.27 -5.11 3.16
CA ILE A 218 -31.18 -6.00 2.79
C ILE A 218 -29.86 -5.23 2.53
N THR A 219 -29.93 -4.00 1.99
CA THR A 219 -28.74 -3.16 1.79
C THR A 219 -28.16 -2.71 3.14
N LYS A 220 -29.02 -2.27 4.06
CA LYS A 220 -28.60 -1.85 5.40
C LYS A 220 -27.98 -3.02 6.17
N GLU A 221 -28.63 -4.19 6.12
CA GLU A 221 -28.12 -5.41 6.76
C GLU A 221 -26.74 -5.79 6.19
N PHE A 222 -26.61 -5.80 4.86
CA PHE A 222 -25.35 -6.10 4.20
C PHE A 222 -24.23 -5.15 4.63
N ILE A 223 -24.49 -3.84 4.63
CA ILE A 223 -23.50 -2.83 5.03
C ILE A 223 -23.10 -3.01 6.50
N ASN A 224 -24.07 -3.18 7.39
CA ASN A 224 -23.80 -3.33 8.84
C ASN A 224 -22.98 -4.58 9.13
N ARG A 225 -23.36 -5.74 8.55
CA ARG A 225 -22.62 -7.00 8.75
C ARG A 225 -21.23 -6.95 8.16
N THR A 226 -21.08 -6.32 6.98
CA THR A 226 -19.76 -6.11 6.34
C THR A 226 -18.88 -5.23 7.22
N ALA A 227 -19.40 -4.11 7.69
CA ALA A 227 -18.66 -3.21 8.58
C ALA A 227 -18.24 -3.91 9.88
N GLU A 228 -19.15 -4.65 10.52
CA GLU A 228 -18.84 -5.43 11.73
C GLU A 228 -17.75 -6.48 11.49
N LEU A 229 -17.81 -7.18 10.36
CA LEU A 229 -16.81 -8.19 10.01
C LEU A 229 -15.42 -7.55 9.75
N ILE A 230 -15.38 -6.45 9.01
CA ILE A 230 -14.14 -5.70 8.76
C ILE A 230 -13.52 -5.26 10.09
N GLU A 231 -14.31 -4.66 10.99
CA GLU A 231 -13.84 -4.24 12.32
C GLU A 231 -13.21 -5.39 13.12
N LYS A 232 -13.84 -6.55 13.12
CA LYS A 232 -13.32 -7.73 13.81
C LYS A 232 -12.03 -8.28 13.22
N LEU A 233 -11.83 -8.12 11.91
CA LEU A 233 -10.68 -8.69 11.21
C LEU A 233 -9.49 -7.74 11.12
N ILE A 234 -9.67 -6.43 11.22
CA ILE A 234 -8.57 -5.45 11.21
C ILE A 234 -7.47 -5.78 12.23
N PRO A 235 -7.76 -6.09 13.51
CA PRO A 235 -6.70 -6.47 14.46
C PRO A 235 -5.96 -7.75 14.05
N CYS A 236 -6.63 -8.69 13.37
CA CYS A 236 -6.02 -9.90 12.87
C CYS A 236 -5.05 -9.59 11.72
N TYR A 237 -5.44 -8.72 10.78
CA TYR A 237 -4.58 -8.25 9.70
C TYR A 237 -3.35 -7.50 10.22
N ILE A 238 -3.54 -6.62 11.22
CA ILE A 238 -2.43 -5.90 11.86
C ILE A 238 -1.45 -6.90 12.50
N LYS A 239 -1.97 -7.94 13.17
CA LYS A 239 -1.13 -8.98 13.79
C LYS A 239 -0.32 -9.78 12.75
N GLU A 240 -0.88 -10.02 11.57
CA GLU A 240 -0.20 -10.65 10.43
C GLU A 240 0.77 -9.71 9.70
N GLY A 241 0.96 -8.47 10.19
CA GLY A 241 1.86 -7.49 9.60
C GLY A 241 1.26 -6.72 8.41
N LYS A 242 -0.04 -6.88 8.12
CA LYS A 242 -0.72 -6.11 7.08
C LYS A 242 -0.97 -4.69 7.57
N TYR A 243 -0.70 -3.69 6.74
CA TYR A 243 -0.84 -2.27 7.07
C TYR A 243 -2.05 -1.62 6.38
N SER A 244 -2.66 -2.30 5.42
CA SER A 244 -3.85 -1.81 4.72
C SER A 244 -4.79 -2.94 4.34
N LEU A 245 -6.06 -2.61 4.12
CA LEU A 245 -7.07 -3.47 3.54
C LEU A 245 -7.81 -2.70 2.46
N THR A 246 -7.85 -3.24 1.25
CA THR A 246 -8.62 -2.67 0.14
C THR A 246 -9.93 -3.43 -0.05
N VAL A 247 -11.03 -2.75 0.25
CA VAL A 247 -12.39 -3.27 0.10
C VAL A 247 -13.03 -2.63 -1.12
N ALA A 248 -13.16 -3.40 -2.19
CA ALA A 248 -13.74 -2.97 -3.45
C ALA A 248 -15.21 -3.39 -3.54
N VAL A 249 -16.11 -2.42 -3.70
CA VAL A 249 -17.55 -2.61 -3.85
C VAL A 249 -17.91 -2.57 -5.33
N GLY A 250 -18.45 -3.67 -5.87
CA GLY A 250 -18.73 -3.84 -7.30
C GLY A 250 -20.21 -3.85 -7.64
N CYS A 251 -20.61 -3.07 -8.65
CA CYS A 251 -21.89 -3.23 -9.33
C CYS A 251 -21.67 -3.41 -10.85
N THR A 252 -22.69 -3.47 -11.67
CA THR A 252 -22.53 -3.73 -13.10
C THR A 252 -21.65 -2.67 -13.79
N GLY A 253 -21.96 -1.39 -13.60
CA GLY A 253 -21.31 -0.28 -14.30
C GLY A 253 -20.44 0.62 -13.45
N GLY A 254 -20.38 0.45 -12.12
CA GLY A 254 -19.57 1.29 -11.24
C GLY A 254 -20.17 2.65 -10.85
N HIS A 255 -21.37 3.03 -11.33
CA HIS A 255 -21.88 4.40 -11.22
C HIS A 255 -22.90 4.64 -10.10
N HIS A 256 -23.72 3.67 -9.73
CA HIS A 256 -24.87 3.87 -8.83
C HIS A 256 -24.72 3.14 -7.50
N ARG A 257 -25.00 1.82 -7.50
CA ARG A 257 -25.08 1.00 -6.27
C ARG A 257 -23.76 0.90 -5.55
N SER A 258 -22.69 0.58 -6.28
CA SER A 258 -21.33 0.47 -5.71
C SER A 258 -20.86 1.79 -5.09
N VAL A 259 -21.10 2.90 -5.76
CA VAL A 259 -20.75 4.25 -5.27
C VAL A 259 -21.51 4.58 -3.98
N ALA A 260 -22.83 4.34 -3.96
CA ALA A 260 -23.65 4.63 -2.78
C ALA A 260 -23.25 3.77 -1.56
N VAL A 261 -22.95 2.47 -1.78
CA VAL A 261 -22.52 1.56 -0.71
C VAL A 261 -21.09 1.89 -0.24
N ALA A 262 -20.17 2.19 -1.15
CA ALA A 262 -18.80 2.59 -0.80
C ALA A 262 -18.78 3.88 0.03
N ASN A 263 -19.58 4.88 -0.34
CA ASN A 263 -19.76 6.11 0.44
C ASN A 263 -20.25 5.82 1.86
N GLU A 264 -21.21 4.91 2.01
CA GLU A 264 -21.76 4.60 3.33
C GLU A 264 -20.76 3.84 4.21
N LEU A 265 -20.01 2.89 3.65
CA LEU A 265 -18.90 2.23 4.35
C LEU A 265 -17.83 3.25 4.75
N TYR A 266 -17.44 4.13 3.86
CA TYR A 266 -16.51 5.22 4.16
C TYR A 266 -17.01 6.09 5.32
N ARG A 267 -18.29 6.48 5.31
CA ARG A 267 -18.90 7.26 6.40
C ARG A 267 -18.84 6.54 7.75
N ILE A 268 -19.10 5.22 7.77
CA ILE A 268 -19.06 4.40 8.98
C ILE A 268 -17.64 4.38 9.57
N PHE A 269 -16.64 4.15 8.74
CA PHE A 269 -15.27 3.97 9.21
C PHE A 269 -14.52 5.28 9.49
N SER A 270 -14.84 6.38 8.78
CA SER A 270 -14.16 7.67 8.94
C SER A 270 -14.35 8.31 10.32
N GLY A 271 -15.39 7.91 11.07
CA GLY A 271 -15.67 8.42 12.43
C GLY A 271 -14.86 7.76 13.54
N GLN A 272 -13.98 6.79 13.25
CA GLN A 272 -13.39 5.90 14.27
C GLN A 272 -11.90 6.14 14.53
N GLY A 273 -11.35 7.28 14.11
CA GLY A 273 -9.97 7.67 14.42
C GLY A 273 -8.88 6.95 13.60
N ARG A 274 -9.25 6.16 12.58
CA ARG A 274 -8.30 5.49 11.67
C ARG A 274 -8.21 6.20 10.32
N THR A 275 -7.17 5.90 9.56
CA THR A 275 -7.02 6.41 8.20
C THR A 275 -7.90 5.60 7.25
N VAL A 276 -8.86 6.27 6.60
CA VAL A 276 -9.75 5.66 5.60
C VAL A 276 -9.66 6.47 4.31
N THR A 277 -9.52 5.80 3.18
CA THR A 277 -9.57 6.43 1.84
C THR A 277 -10.82 6.00 1.11
N LEU A 278 -11.26 6.80 0.15
CA LEU A 278 -12.38 6.48 -0.72
C LEU A 278 -12.04 6.84 -2.16
N GLU A 279 -12.22 5.87 -3.05
CA GLU A 279 -12.01 6.05 -4.47
C GLU A 279 -13.20 5.50 -5.27
N HIS A 280 -13.53 6.14 -6.37
CA HIS A 280 -14.53 5.68 -7.33
C HIS A 280 -13.87 5.47 -8.69
N ARG A 281 -13.35 4.27 -8.93
CA ARG A 281 -12.52 3.98 -10.10
C ARG A 281 -13.22 4.24 -11.44
N ASP A 282 -14.52 3.95 -11.51
CA ASP A 282 -15.28 3.98 -12.77
C ASP A 282 -16.36 5.08 -12.80
N LEU A 283 -16.18 6.17 -12.06
CA LEU A 283 -17.15 7.26 -11.97
C LEU A 283 -16.79 8.43 -12.87
#